data_a248c014c8bcfc5a8e0115f50b061c0f
#
_entry.id   a248c014c8bcfc5a8e0115f50b061c0f
#
_cell.length_a   1.000
_cell.length_b   1.000
_cell.length_c   1.000
_cell.angle_alpha   90.00
_cell.angle_beta   90.00
_cell.angle_gamma   90.00
#
_symmetry.space_group_name_H-M   'P 1'
#
loop_
_entity.id
_entity.type
_entity.pdbx_description
1 polymer ?
#
loop_
_entity_poly.entity_id
_entity_poly.type
_entity_poly.pdbx_seq_one_letter_code
_entity_poly.pdbx_strand_id
1 'polypeptide(L)' 'MKRILVTGFEPFGGEQVNPSWEAVRALPDEISGAAVRKFQIPVEYRRAEEELLRLLEAENPDLTI' A
#
# COMPACT_ATOMS: atom_id res chain seq x y z
N MET A 1 -12.96 13.03 -6.52
CA MET A 1 -12.78 12.24 -5.31
C MET A 1 -11.31 12.20 -4.95
N LYS A 2 -10.96 12.40 -3.71
CA LYS A 2 -9.57 12.29 -3.25
C LYS A 2 -9.15 10.81 -3.22
N ARG A 3 -7.87 10.59 -3.37
CA ARG A 3 -7.30 9.24 -3.32
C ARG A 3 -6.29 9.13 -2.18
N ILE A 4 -6.40 8.05 -1.44
CA ILE A 4 -5.46 7.72 -0.38
C ILE A 4 -4.74 6.45 -0.77
N LEU A 5 -3.42 6.53 -0.91
CA LEU A 5 -2.60 5.36 -1.20
C LEU A 5 -2.11 4.77 0.11
N VAL A 6 -2.49 3.53 0.37
CA VAL A 6 -2.08 2.82 1.59
C VAL A 6 -1.27 1.60 1.19
N THR A 7 -0.10 1.45 1.78
CA THR A 7 0.80 0.36 1.45
C THR A 7 1.09 -0.52 2.66
N GLY A 8 1.35 -1.79 2.38
CA GLY A 8 1.79 -2.76 3.37
C GLY A 8 2.83 -3.66 2.74
N PHE A 9 3.63 -4.32 3.56
CA PHE A 9 4.67 -5.21 3.06
C PHE A 9 4.15 -6.61 2.82
N GLU A 10 4.69 -7.29 1.80
CA GLU A 10 4.39 -8.69 1.55
C GLU A 10 5.05 -9.57 2.62
N PRO A 11 4.55 -10.80 2.83
CA PRO A 11 5.20 -11.75 3.75
C PRO A 11 6.62 -12.08 3.33
N PHE A 12 7.49 -12.33 4.30
CA PHE A 12 8.89 -12.65 4.04
C PHE A 12 9.42 -13.64 5.07
N GLY A 13 10.59 -14.21 4.77
CA GLY A 13 11.31 -15.06 5.71
C GLY A 13 10.55 -16.29 6.17
N GLY A 14 9.73 -16.88 5.30
CA GLY A 14 8.93 -18.06 5.65
C GLY A 14 7.63 -17.72 6.36
N GLU A 15 7.38 -16.46 6.67
CA GLU A 15 6.10 -16.03 7.24
C GLU A 15 4.98 -16.15 6.22
N GLN A 16 3.79 -16.55 6.66
CA GLN A 16 2.64 -16.65 5.78
C GLN A 16 1.89 -15.33 5.65
N VAL A 17 2.01 -14.47 6.64
CA VAL A 17 1.34 -13.17 6.65
C VAL A 17 2.29 -12.10 7.16
N ASN A 18 2.06 -10.87 6.74
CA ASN A 18 2.75 -9.71 7.28
C ASN A 18 1.71 -8.82 7.97
N PRO A 19 1.88 -8.50 9.26
CA PRO A 19 0.89 -7.69 9.97
C PRO A 19 0.56 -6.36 9.32
N SER A 20 1.55 -5.73 8.67
CA SER A 20 1.29 -4.45 8.00
C SER A 20 0.29 -4.61 6.85
N TRP A 21 0.45 -5.66 6.04
CA TRP A 21 -0.49 -5.92 4.96
C TRP A 21 -1.86 -6.34 5.46
N GLU A 22 -1.90 -7.15 6.53
CA GLU A 22 -3.18 -7.55 7.11
C GLU A 22 -3.96 -6.34 7.62
N ALA A 23 -3.28 -5.36 8.21
CA ALA A 23 -3.92 -4.13 8.65
C ALA A 23 -4.46 -3.34 7.47
N VAL A 24 -3.70 -3.25 6.38
CA VAL A 24 -4.13 -2.55 5.16
C VAL A 24 -5.36 -3.21 4.56
N ARG A 25 -5.36 -4.55 4.48
CA ARG A 25 -6.48 -5.29 3.92
C ARG A 25 -7.78 -5.05 4.67
N ALA A 26 -7.69 -4.83 5.96
CA ALA A 26 -8.87 -4.64 6.81
C ALA A 26 -9.49 -3.25 6.66
N LEU A 27 -8.81 -2.31 6.03
CA LEU A 27 -9.34 -0.97 5.83
C LEU A 27 -10.48 -0.97 4.81
N PRO A 28 -11.47 -0.09 4.97
CA PRO A 28 -12.53 0.05 3.96
C PRO A 28 -11.97 0.64 2.65
N ASP A 29 -12.69 0.44 1.56
CA ASP A 29 -12.29 0.97 0.27
C ASP A 29 -12.53 2.47 0.12
N GLU A 30 -13.25 3.05 1.05
CA GLU A 30 -13.56 4.47 1.05
C GLU A 30 -13.62 4.98 2.48
N ILE A 31 -12.97 6.13 2.73
CA ILE A 31 -12.97 6.78 4.04
C ILE A 31 -13.32 8.25 3.83
N SER A 32 -14.40 8.70 4.44
CA SER A 32 -14.84 10.10 4.38
C SER A 32 -14.88 10.66 2.96
N GLY A 33 -15.34 9.86 2.01
CA GLY A 33 -15.44 10.27 0.61
C GLY A 33 -14.15 10.14 -0.19
N ALA A 34 -13.07 9.68 0.42
CA ALA A 34 -11.80 9.45 -0.29
C ALA A 34 -11.67 7.97 -0.67
N ALA A 35 -11.24 7.71 -1.90
CA ALA A 35 -10.98 6.35 -2.36
C ALA A 35 -9.68 5.83 -1.74
N VAL A 36 -9.73 4.63 -1.17
CA VAL A 36 -8.57 3.98 -0.57
C VAL A 36 -8.01 2.95 -1.54
N ARG A 37 -6.77 3.17 -1.97
CA ARG A 37 -6.06 2.26 -2.88
C ARG A 37 -5.02 1.50 -2.09
N LYS A 38 -5.10 0.18 -2.09
CA LYS A 38 -4.26 -0.69 -1.25
C LYS A 38 -3.27 -1.46 -2.11
N PHE A 39 -2.00 -1.46 -1.72
CA PHE A 39 -0.96 -2.16 -2.45
C PHE A 39 0.02 -2.84 -1.51
N GLN A 40 0.48 -4.03 -1.91
CA GLN A 40 1.59 -4.70 -1.25
C GLN A 40 2.90 -4.25 -1.87
N ILE A 41 3.90 -4.04 -1.03
CA ILE A 41 5.23 -3.63 -1.46
C ILE A 41 6.22 -4.75 -1.10
N PRO A 42 7.17 -5.08 -2.00
CA PRO A 42 8.20 -6.06 -1.68
C PRO A 42 9.04 -5.61 -0.48
N VAL A 43 9.47 -6.58 0.33
CA VAL A 43 10.31 -6.28 1.51
C VAL A 43 11.72 -5.87 1.11
N GLU A 44 12.18 -6.27 -0.07
CA GLU A 44 13.49 -5.94 -0.58
C GLU A 44 13.59 -4.44 -0.87
N TYR A 45 14.57 -3.76 -0.25
CA TYR A 45 14.65 -2.29 -0.28
C TYR A 45 14.62 -1.67 -1.67
N ARG A 46 15.42 -2.19 -2.60
CA ARG A 46 15.45 -1.60 -3.95
C ARG A 46 14.12 -1.74 -4.66
N ARG A 47 13.51 -2.92 -4.55
CA ARG A 47 12.23 -3.17 -5.19
C ARG A 47 11.11 -2.40 -4.53
N ALA A 48 11.18 -2.23 -3.21
CA ALA A 48 10.18 -1.44 -2.49
C ALA A 48 10.19 0.02 -2.94
N GLU A 49 11.37 0.60 -3.08
CA GLU A 49 11.51 1.98 -3.54
C GLU A 49 10.98 2.15 -4.97
N GLU A 50 11.38 1.27 -5.88
CA GLU A 50 10.94 1.32 -7.26
C GLU A 50 9.43 1.17 -7.38
N GLU A 51 8.84 0.21 -6.66
CA GLU A 51 7.41 0.00 -6.69
C GLU A 51 6.65 1.19 -6.11
N LEU A 52 7.15 1.77 -5.02
CA LEU A 52 6.52 2.92 -4.41
C LEU A 52 6.52 4.12 -5.36
N LEU A 53 7.65 4.40 -6.00
CA LEU A 53 7.74 5.49 -6.97
C LEU A 53 6.77 5.28 -8.14
N ARG A 54 6.71 4.05 -8.65
CA ARG A 54 5.80 3.73 -9.74
C ARG A 54 4.34 3.91 -9.33
N LEU A 55 3.99 3.50 -8.12
CA LEU A 55 2.63 3.68 -7.62
C LEU A 55 2.27 5.14 -7.43
N LEU A 56 3.21 5.95 -6.94
CA LEU A 56 2.98 7.38 -6.78
C LEU A 56 2.71 8.05 -8.12
N GLU A 57 3.44 7.67 -9.15
CA GLU A 57 3.21 8.21 -10.50
C GLU A 57 1.89 7.71 -11.08
N ALA A 58 1.59 6.42 -10.95
CA ALA A 58 0.40 5.83 -11.54
C ALA A 58 -0.89 6.27 -10.84
N GLU A 59 -0.89 6.33 -9.52
CA GLU A 59 -2.09 6.64 -8.74
C GLU A 59 -2.26 8.13 -8.45
N ASN A 60 -1.16 8.88 -8.44
CA ASN A 60 -1.17 10.31 -8.15
C ASN A 60 -2.05 10.63 -6.93
N PRO A 61 -1.75 10.03 -5.76
CA PRO A 61 -2.63 10.15 -4.60
C PRO A 61 -2.53 11.51 -3.92
N ASP A 62 -3.60 11.86 -3.22
CA ASP A 62 -3.61 13.07 -2.39
C ASP A 62 -2.90 12.85 -1.06
N LEU A 63 -2.88 11.59 -0.58
CA LEU A 63 -2.24 11.20 0.66
C LEU A 63 -1.66 9.80 0.51
N THR A 64 -0.46 9.59 1.05
CA THR A 64 0.21 8.28 1.03
C THR A 64 0.55 7.85 2.45
N ILE A 65 0.25 6.61 2.74
CA ILE A 65 0.56 6.00 4.03
C ILE A 65 1.37 4.71 3.81
#